data_375b1573e1610bef87aef5ef7de375b3
#
_entry.id   375b1573e1610bef87aef5ef7de375b3
#
_cell.length_a   1.000
_cell.length_b   1.000
_cell.length_c   1.000
_cell.angle_alpha   90.00
_cell.angle_beta   90.00
_cell.angle_gamma   90.00
#
_symmetry.space_group_name_H-M   'P 1'
#
loop_
_entity.id
_entity.type
_entity.pdbx_description
1 polymer ?
#
loop_
_entity_poly.entity_id
_entity_poly.type
_entity_poly.pdbx_seq_one_letter_code
_entity_poly.pdbx_strand_id
1 'polypeptide(L)'
;KIKSFFVTLKRSQKRKKSNYKHPISAFGSEAEEKGFRVVCIFGKTDASRLIDTFKEIGNAKHTIVLLDYALTLADRRTLARKTKTDLTGKIFAVIDRVVLVYLAKHYTETAINRMLMSVIMPFASYQPYIDKSADVMPQELFIGRKNELEKIESPTGVNIVYGGRQLGKTALLRMAKKDIDMDENGDRAIIVSVWGKDYHATAKAISEALYDEKILKEEHITEDWNELVRDIKNRLRDDSDPIPYLLLMIDEANVFIESCEEIGYQPFDDLKNIQSIGSGRFKFVVAGLRNIVRFKRTAALGKNRVLTHFDSLTVKPFKSMEARELLEVPLSYLGFRFPKDNETEVLISTIFGTTNYFPGLIQLYCTKLIEAMKRDYAGYSESETPPYIVRKEHIKKVLAEQTLQQDIREKFYITLKVGEDDYYYIIALLVAHHYHENKSKNGCSAKDLIEMSELFSIGKLVYMEEEKISALMEEMCELNVLQHTGDGRYRFARHSFCQMMGTIQQIDDELLVYMED
;
A
#
# COMPACT_ATOMS: atom_id res chain seq x y z
N LYS A 1 -19.29 37.54 -12.21
CA LYS A 1 -19.08 37.76 -10.77
C LYS A 1 -18.60 36.45 -10.12
N ILE A 2 -17.49 36.50 -9.37
CA ILE A 2 -16.92 35.35 -8.70
C ILE A 2 -17.05 35.53 -7.19
N LYS A 3 -17.45 34.48 -6.49
CA LYS A 3 -17.42 34.40 -5.03
C LYS A 3 -16.68 33.13 -4.62
N SER A 4 -15.79 33.21 -3.64
CA SER A 4 -15.01 32.08 -3.15
C SER A 4 -15.23 31.91 -1.64
N PHE A 5 -15.39 30.66 -1.22
CA PHE A 5 -15.55 30.25 0.17
C PHE A 5 -14.55 29.15 0.48
N PHE A 6 -14.13 29.11 1.74
CA PHE A 6 -13.31 28.03 2.26
C PHE A 6 -14.18 27.15 3.17
N VAL A 7 -14.11 25.84 2.99
CA VAL A 7 -14.93 24.87 3.71
C VAL A 7 -14.02 23.87 4.40
N THR A 8 -14.17 23.74 5.72
CA THR A 8 -13.62 22.67 6.54
C THR A 8 -14.77 21.82 7.05
N LEU A 9 -14.61 20.50 6.98
CA LEU A 9 -15.60 19.58 7.52
C LEU A 9 -15.20 19.21 8.95
N LYS A 10 -16.07 19.50 9.92
CA LYS A 10 -15.88 19.02 11.28
C LYS A 10 -16.41 17.60 11.40
N ARG A 11 -15.61 16.70 11.99
CA ARG A 11 -16.08 15.35 12.33
C ARG A 11 -17.19 15.42 13.37
N SER A 12 -18.22 14.61 13.20
CA SER A 12 -19.20 14.38 14.25
C SER A 12 -18.59 13.44 15.29
N GLN A 13 -18.51 13.86 16.54
CA GLN A 13 -17.98 13.11 17.69
C GLN A 13 -18.67 11.74 17.93
N LYS A 14 -19.81 11.47 17.28
CA LYS A 14 -20.61 10.27 17.50
C LYS A 14 -20.26 9.06 16.61
N ARG A 15 -19.33 9.18 15.64
CA ARG A 15 -19.00 8.06 14.74
C ARG A 15 -17.62 7.48 15.09
N LYS A 16 -17.59 6.16 15.32
CA LYS A 16 -16.33 5.40 15.50
C LYS A 16 -15.38 5.67 14.32
N LYS A 17 -14.10 5.89 14.60
CA LYS A 17 -13.02 6.23 13.68
C LYS A 17 -12.97 5.39 12.41
N SER A 18 -13.09 4.05 12.53
CA SER A 18 -12.96 3.09 11.44
C SER A 18 -14.03 3.17 10.34
N ASN A 19 -15.11 3.93 10.54
CA ASN A 19 -16.23 4.04 9.60
C ASN A 19 -16.39 5.42 8.96
N TYR A 20 -15.50 6.35 9.25
CA TYR A 20 -15.57 7.68 8.66
C TYR A 20 -15.02 7.64 7.24
N LYS A 21 -15.87 7.98 6.28
CA LYS A 21 -15.46 8.28 4.90
C LYS A 21 -15.74 9.75 4.63
N HIS A 22 -14.75 10.46 4.08
CA HIS A 22 -14.96 11.84 3.65
C HIS A 22 -16.12 11.90 2.66
N PRO A 23 -17.06 12.86 2.78
CA PRO A 23 -18.22 12.94 1.88
C PRO A 23 -17.82 13.09 0.41
N ILE A 24 -16.68 13.71 0.15
CA ILE A 24 -16.10 13.85 -1.19
C ILE A 24 -14.82 12.99 -1.23
N SER A 25 -14.99 11.69 -1.36
CA SER A 25 -13.88 10.71 -1.30
C SER A 25 -12.77 10.99 -2.33
N ALA A 26 -13.11 11.59 -3.48
CA ALA A 26 -12.10 11.97 -4.47
C ALA A 26 -11.13 13.08 -3.99
N PHE A 27 -11.50 13.88 -3.01
CA PHE A 27 -10.59 14.86 -2.40
C PHE A 27 -9.70 14.26 -1.31
N GLY A 28 -10.06 13.09 -0.82
CA GLY A 28 -9.29 12.28 0.09
C GLY A 28 -8.92 12.96 1.41
N SER A 29 -7.87 12.44 1.98
CA SER A 29 -7.37 12.87 3.28
C SER A 29 -6.93 14.34 3.33
N GLU A 30 -6.43 14.88 2.22
CA GLU A 30 -5.97 16.26 2.20
C GLU A 30 -7.13 17.26 2.45
N ALA A 31 -8.29 16.99 1.87
CA ALA A 31 -9.46 17.85 2.09
C ALA A 31 -10.01 17.71 3.52
N GLU A 32 -9.81 16.58 4.15
CA GLU A 32 -10.17 16.34 5.55
C GLU A 32 -9.35 17.21 6.51
N GLU A 33 -8.04 17.30 6.27
CA GLU A 33 -7.12 18.07 7.12
C GLU A 33 -7.12 19.56 6.79
N LYS A 34 -7.02 19.89 5.49
CA LYS A 34 -6.78 21.24 5.00
C LYS A 34 -8.02 21.94 4.47
N GLY A 35 -9.17 21.22 4.43
CA GLY A 35 -10.39 21.72 3.81
C GLY A 35 -10.29 21.84 2.30
N PHE A 36 -11.35 22.31 1.68
CA PHE A 36 -11.44 22.56 0.24
C PHE A 36 -12.09 23.91 -0.06
N ARG A 37 -11.93 24.39 -1.28
CA ARG A 37 -12.47 25.64 -1.73
C ARG A 37 -13.77 25.40 -2.48
N VAL A 38 -14.73 26.31 -2.32
CA VAL A 38 -15.94 26.40 -3.16
C VAL A 38 -15.93 27.74 -3.87
N VAL A 39 -16.03 27.73 -5.18
CA VAL A 39 -16.05 28.93 -6.03
C VAL A 39 -17.35 28.97 -6.81
N CYS A 40 -18.11 30.05 -6.66
CA CYS A 40 -19.32 30.29 -7.44
C CYS A 40 -19.01 31.28 -8.56
N ILE A 41 -19.29 30.89 -9.81
CA ILE A 41 -19.07 31.72 -10.98
C ILE A 41 -20.46 32.04 -11.61
N PHE A 42 -20.78 33.31 -11.66
CA PHE A 42 -22.05 33.83 -12.18
C PHE A 42 -21.86 34.45 -13.56
N GLY A 43 -22.74 34.07 -14.47
CA GLY A 43 -22.73 34.51 -15.86
C GLY A 43 -21.95 33.55 -16.76
N LYS A 44 -22.52 33.29 -17.94
CA LYS A 44 -21.98 32.33 -18.91
C LYS A 44 -20.61 32.72 -19.41
N THR A 45 -19.67 31.77 -19.38
CA THR A 45 -18.33 31.91 -19.93
C THR A 45 -17.93 30.61 -20.65
N ASP A 46 -16.96 30.70 -21.55
CA ASP A 46 -16.43 29.55 -22.26
C ASP A 46 -15.38 28.78 -21.41
N ALA A 47 -15.06 27.57 -21.86
CA ALA A 47 -14.12 26.69 -21.15
C ALA A 47 -12.70 27.30 -21.03
N SER A 48 -12.26 28.14 -21.97
CA SER A 48 -10.93 28.76 -21.93
C SER A 48 -10.85 29.81 -20.83
N ARG A 49 -11.84 30.68 -20.74
CA ARG A 49 -11.93 31.68 -19.66
C ARG A 49 -12.11 31.05 -18.29
N LEU A 50 -12.81 29.89 -18.20
CA LEU A 50 -12.89 29.15 -16.95
C LEU A 50 -11.49 28.67 -16.49
N ILE A 51 -10.67 28.19 -17.42
CA ILE A 51 -9.29 27.79 -17.10
C ILE A 51 -8.47 29.00 -16.62
N ASP A 52 -8.58 30.13 -17.28
CA ASP A 52 -7.89 31.35 -16.84
C ASP A 52 -8.32 31.75 -15.42
N THR A 53 -9.62 31.67 -15.15
CA THR A 53 -10.18 31.87 -13.80
C THR A 53 -9.61 30.85 -12.79
N PHE A 54 -9.47 29.58 -13.17
CA PHE A 54 -8.88 28.56 -12.28
C PHE A 54 -7.38 28.83 -12.00
N LYS A 55 -6.63 29.33 -12.99
CA LYS A 55 -5.25 29.77 -12.79
C LYS A 55 -5.15 30.95 -11.83
N GLU A 56 -6.03 31.95 -11.97
CA GLU A 56 -6.08 33.09 -11.05
C GLU A 56 -6.44 32.69 -9.62
N ILE A 57 -7.35 31.74 -9.44
CA ILE A 57 -7.73 31.21 -8.15
C ILE A 57 -6.56 30.42 -7.52
N GLY A 58 -5.73 29.81 -8.34
CA GLY A 58 -4.61 28.97 -7.96
C GLY A 58 -5.01 27.53 -7.57
N ASN A 59 -4.02 26.65 -7.57
CA ASN A 59 -4.17 25.19 -7.37
C ASN A 59 -3.72 24.70 -5.99
N ALA A 60 -3.68 25.56 -4.98
CA ALA A 60 -3.22 25.18 -3.65
C ALA A 60 -4.15 24.16 -2.94
N LYS A 61 -5.42 24.10 -3.32
CA LYS A 61 -6.43 23.23 -2.70
C LYS A 61 -7.40 22.65 -3.72
N HIS A 62 -7.97 21.48 -3.41
CA HIS A 62 -9.09 20.96 -4.17
C HIS A 62 -10.23 21.96 -4.19
N THR A 63 -10.87 22.13 -5.34
CA THR A 63 -11.86 23.19 -5.56
C THR A 63 -13.13 22.63 -6.17
N ILE A 64 -14.29 22.92 -5.58
CA ILE A 64 -15.60 22.75 -6.19
C ILE A 64 -15.97 24.06 -6.87
N VAL A 65 -16.29 23.99 -8.17
CA VAL A 65 -16.72 25.13 -8.94
C VAL A 65 -18.20 25.01 -9.24
N LEU A 66 -18.99 25.94 -8.74
CA LEU A 66 -20.43 26.02 -8.96
C LEU A 66 -20.71 27.03 -10.08
N LEU A 67 -21.40 26.59 -11.13
CA LEU A 67 -21.79 27.43 -12.25
C LEU A 67 -23.31 27.65 -12.26
N ASP A 68 -23.74 28.88 -12.52
CA ASP A 68 -25.18 29.23 -12.66
C ASP A 68 -25.73 28.94 -14.06
N TYR A 69 -24.94 28.31 -14.94
CA TYR A 69 -25.32 27.92 -16.30
C TYR A 69 -24.93 26.48 -16.59
N ALA A 70 -25.31 25.96 -17.75
CA ALA A 70 -24.99 24.61 -18.19
C ALA A 70 -23.76 24.60 -19.10
N LEU A 71 -22.82 23.65 -18.89
CA LEU A 71 -21.72 23.36 -19.79
C LEU A 71 -22.15 22.33 -20.86
N THR A 72 -21.63 22.52 -22.07
CA THR A 72 -21.72 21.47 -23.09
C THR A 72 -20.73 20.33 -22.76
N LEU A 73 -20.95 19.17 -23.38
CA LEU A 73 -20.00 18.05 -23.24
C LEU A 73 -18.62 18.41 -23.78
N ALA A 74 -18.55 19.19 -24.88
CA ALA A 74 -17.31 19.70 -25.45
C ALA A 74 -16.55 20.62 -24.48
N ASP A 75 -17.27 21.51 -23.77
CA ASP A 75 -16.67 22.38 -22.74
C ASP A 75 -16.11 21.55 -21.59
N ARG A 76 -16.85 20.54 -21.11
CA ARG A 76 -16.39 19.65 -20.04
C ARG A 76 -15.12 18.90 -20.41
N ARG A 77 -15.04 18.37 -21.65
CA ARG A 77 -13.85 17.69 -22.17
C ARG A 77 -12.67 18.64 -22.33
N THR A 78 -12.91 19.86 -22.77
CA THR A 78 -11.88 20.88 -22.88
C THR A 78 -11.34 21.26 -21.51
N LEU A 79 -12.20 21.42 -20.50
CA LEU A 79 -11.79 21.64 -19.12
C LEU A 79 -10.93 20.47 -18.60
N ALA A 80 -11.36 19.23 -18.79
CA ALA A 80 -10.63 18.05 -18.34
C ALA A 80 -9.21 17.96 -18.95
N ARG A 81 -9.06 18.28 -20.24
CA ARG A 81 -7.76 18.27 -20.91
C ARG A 81 -6.85 19.38 -20.38
N LYS A 82 -7.35 20.61 -20.33
CA LYS A 82 -6.56 21.77 -19.91
C LYS A 82 -6.22 21.76 -18.42
N THR A 83 -7.12 21.32 -17.54
CA THR A 83 -6.81 21.20 -16.11
C THR A 83 -5.71 20.19 -15.85
N LYS A 84 -5.62 19.13 -16.66
CA LYS A 84 -4.53 18.14 -16.54
C LYS A 84 -3.17 18.73 -16.91
N THR A 85 -3.10 19.59 -17.90
CA THR A 85 -1.84 20.20 -18.38
C THR A 85 -1.46 21.43 -17.58
N ASP A 86 -2.42 22.27 -17.25
CA ASP A 86 -2.20 23.62 -16.74
C ASP A 86 -2.32 23.73 -15.21
N LEU A 87 -3.01 22.78 -14.56
CA LEU A 87 -3.32 22.80 -13.13
C LEU A 87 -3.02 21.43 -12.50
N THR A 88 -1.75 21.09 -12.40
CA THR A 88 -1.30 19.81 -11.85
C THR A 88 -1.52 19.72 -10.34
N GLY A 89 -1.90 18.56 -9.86
CA GLY A 89 -1.91 18.19 -8.44
C GLY A 89 -3.22 18.46 -7.68
N LYS A 90 -4.14 19.30 -8.18
CA LYS A 90 -5.42 19.58 -7.50
C LYS A 90 -6.62 19.37 -8.42
N ILE A 91 -7.72 18.94 -7.83
CA ILE A 91 -8.97 18.66 -8.54
C ILE A 91 -9.83 19.93 -8.59
N PHE A 92 -10.29 20.27 -9.79
CA PHE A 92 -11.36 21.22 -10.01
C PHE A 92 -12.64 20.44 -10.39
N ALA A 93 -13.54 20.30 -9.43
CA ALA A 93 -14.79 19.57 -9.59
C ALA A 93 -15.89 20.54 -10.02
N VAL A 94 -16.24 20.55 -11.31
CA VAL A 94 -17.20 21.51 -11.85
C VAL A 94 -18.64 20.96 -11.77
N ILE A 95 -19.48 21.66 -11.01
CA ILE A 95 -20.91 21.39 -10.84
C ILE A 95 -21.68 22.53 -11.47
N ASP A 96 -22.35 22.25 -12.58
CA ASP A 96 -23.23 23.18 -13.28
C ASP A 96 -24.69 22.92 -12.98
N ARG A 97 -25.58 23.72 -13.59
CA ARG A 97 -27.04 23.60 -13.42
C ARG A 97 -27.58 22.22 -13.76
N VAL A 98 -27.05 21.57 -14.79
CA VAL A 98 -27.49 20.24 -15.21
C VAL A 98 -27.13 19.19 -14.16
N VAL A 99 -25.91 19.23 -13.64
CA VAL A 99 -25.50 18.33 -12.58
C VAL A 99 -26.32 18.54 -11.30
N LEU A 100 -26.62 19.79 -10.93
CA LEU A 100 -27.44 20.06 -9.76
C LEU A 100 -28.86 19.49 -9.92
N VAL A 101 -29.51 19.68 -11.09
CA VAL A 101 -30.83 19.12 -11.37
C VAL A 101 -30.81 17.59 -11.39
N TYR A 102 -29.75 17.00 -11.98
CA TYR A 102 -29.58 15.56 -11.99
C TYR A 102 -29.48 14.99 -10.57
N LEU A 103 -28.67 15.59 -9.70
CA LEU A 103 -28.53 15.17 -8.31
C LEU A 103 -29.84 15.33 -7.52
N ALA A 104 -30.53 16.45 -7.70
CA ALA A 104 -31.83 16.71 -7.05
C ALA A 104 -32.90 15.69 -7.45
N LYS A 105 -32.91 15.24 -8.72
CA LYS A 105 -33.85 14.22 -9.22
C LYS A 105 -33.56 12.82 -8.65
N HIS A 106 -32.31 12.52 -8.38
CA HIS A 106 -31.84 11.19 -7.97
C HIS A 106 -31.38 11.15 -6.52
N TYR A 107 -31.81 12.07 -5.68
CA TYR A 107 -31.41 12.17 -4.28
C TYR A 107 -31.84 10.92 -3.52
N THR A 108 -30.83 10.17 -3.05
CA THR A 108 -30.95 9.13 -2.02
C THR A 108 -29.78 9.31 -1.08
N GLU A 109 -29.99 9.28 0.24
CA GLU A 109 -28.95 9.58 1.24
C GLU A 109 -27.67 8.74 1.10
N THR A 110 -27.77 7.51 0.58
CA THR A 110 -26.63 6.58 0.48
C THR A 110 -25.89 6.62 -0.84
N ALA A 111 -26.49 7.14 -1.90
CA ALA A 111 -25.95 7.05 -3.26
C ALA A 111 -25.46 8.39 -3.84
N ILE A 112 -25.86 9.53 -3.26
CA ILE A 112 -25.65 10.85 -3.86
C ILE A 112 -24.16 11.17 -4.11
N ASN A 113 -23.29 10.82 -3.19
CA ASN A 113 -21.85 11.07 -3.34
C ASN A 113 -21.25 10.28 -4.51
N ARG A 114 -21.60 9.00 -4.64
CA ARG A 114 -21.15 8.17 -5.76
C ARG A 114 -21.69 8.69 -7.09
N MET A 115 -22.93 9.11 -7.12
CA MET A 115 -23.55 9.70 -8.31
C MET A 115 -22.86 11.01 -8.69
N LEU A 116 -22.62 11.91 -7.74
CA LEU A 116 -21.89 13.15 -7.96
C LEU A 116 -20.50 12.86 -8.55
N MET A 117 -19.72 11.98 -7.91
CA MET A 117 -18.36 11.63 -8.36
C MET A 117 -18.38 11.07 -9.78
N SER A 118 -19.27 10.13 -10.11
CA SER A 118 -19.36 9.52 -11.44
C SER A 118 -19.73 10.49 -12.57
N VAL A 119 -20.33 11.63 -12.25
CA VAL A 119 -20.72 12.65 -13.23
C VAL A 119 -19.65 13.74 -13.38
N ILE A 120 -18.96 14.13 -12.31
CA ILE A 120 -18.01 15.25 -12.35
C ILE A 120 -16.55 14.80 -12.53
N MET A 121 -16.14 13.68 -11.95
CA MET A 121 -14.72 13.22 -11.99
C MET A 121 -14.23 12.81 -13.38
N PRO A 122 -15.02 12.25 -14.31
CA PRO A 122 -14.58 12.02 -15.69
C PRO A 122 -14.07 13.28 -16.39
N PHE A 123 -14.54 14.44 -15.98
CA PHE A 123 -14.19 15.76 -16.52
C PHE A 123 -13.29 16.58 -15.60
N ALA A 124 -12.74 15.97 -14.57
CA ALA A 124 -11.72 16.55 -13.71
C ALA A 124 -10.36 15.90 -13.96
N SER A 125 -9.30 16.61 -13.61
CA SER A 125 -7.94 16.03 -13.61
C SER A 125 -7.74 15.21 -12.34
N TYR A 126 -8.29 14.01 -12.31
CA TYR A 126 -8.27 13.13 -11.15
C TYR A 126 -7.57 11.81 -11.46
N GLN A 127 -6.65 11.42 -10.58
CA GLN A 127 -6.01 10.11 -10.56
C GLN A 127 -6.33 9.44 -9.23
N PRO A 128 -7.20 8.41 -9.22
CA PRO A 128 -7.65 7.78 -7.98
C PRO A 128 -6.58 6.90 -7.34
N TYR A 129 -5.64 6.36 -8.13
CA TYR A 129 -4.60 5.46 -7.62
C TYR A 129 -3.33 6.23 -7.29
N ILE A 130 -2.65 5.80 -6.22
CA ILE A 130 -1.45 6.47 -5.72
C ILE A 130 -0.27 6.11 -6.62
N ASP A 131 0.47 7.12 -7.05
CA ASP A 131 1.84 6.94 -7.50
C ASP A 131 2.77 6.78 -6.27
N LYS A 132 3.91 6.11 -6.46
CA LYS A 132 4.88 5.70 -5.41
C LYS A 132 5.32 6.82 -4.45
N SER A 133 5.08 8.08 -4.79
CA SER A 133 5.53 9.27 -4.06
C SER A 133 4.53 9.87 -3.08
N ALA A 134 3.32 9.33 -2.95
CA ALA A 134 2.32 9.93 -2.06
C ALA A 134 2.64 9.62 -0.58
N ASP A 135 2.99 10.64 0.17
CA ASP A 135 3.23 10.54 1.63
C ASP A 135 1.97 10.17 2.42
N VAL A 136 0.81 10.43 1.87
CA VAL A 136 -0.48 10.18 2.53
C VAL A 136 -1.30 9.15 1.77
N MET A 137 -1.74 8.11 2.46
CA MET A 137 -2.66 7.10 1.91
C MET A 137 -4.09 7.67 1.88
N PRO A 138 -4.71 7.84 0.70
CA PRO A 138 -6.12 8.23 0.63
C PRO A 138 -7.01 7.18 1.29
N GLN A 139 -7.93 7.62 2.10
CA GLN A 139 -8.82 6.73 2.85
C GLN A 139 -9.71 5.87 1.93
N GLU A 140 -10.08 6.38 0.78
CA GLU A 140 -10.85 5.68 -0.25
C GLU A 140 -10.12 4.50 -0.89
N LEU A 141 -8.77 4.48 -0.81
CA LEU A 141 -7.94 3.36 -1.29
C LEU A 141 -7.53 2.40 -0.17
N PHE A 142 -7.80 2.76 1.09
CA PHE A 142 -7.59 1.87 2.22
C PHE A 142 -8.76 0.90 2.34
N ILE A 143 -8.64 -0.21 1.64
CA ILE A 143 -9.68 -1.24 1.51
C ILE A 143 -9.29 -2.47 2.32
N GLY A 144 -10.28 -3.10 2.94
CA GLY A 144 -10.05 -4.23 3.83
C GLY A 144 -9.24 -3.83 5.08
N ARG A 145 -8.47 -4.75 5.61
CA ARG A 145 -7.47 -4.50 6.68
C ARG A 145 -8.02 -3.95 8.01
N LYS A 146 -9.33 -3.96 8.22
CA LYS A 146 -9.92 -3.42 9.47
C LYS A 146 -9.45 -4.19 10.71
N ASN A 147 -9.42 -5.51 10.62
CA ASN A 147 -8.98 -6.35 11.73
C ASN A 147 -7.47 -6.16 12.01
N GLU A 148 -6.68 -5.99 10.95
CA GLU A 148 -5.25 -5.72 11.06
C GLU A 148 -5.01 -4.34 11.69
N LEU A 149 -5.78 -3.33 11.27
CA LEU A 149 -5.70 -1.98 11.79
C LEU A 149 -6.08 -1.94 13.27
N GLU A 150 -7.21 -2.52 13.65
CA GLU A 150 -7.65 -2.62 15.05
C GLU A 150 -6.62 -3.28 15.97
N LYS A 151 -5.91 -4.31 15.48
CA LYS A 151 -4.84 -4.97 16.22
C LYS A 151 -3.60 -4.08 16.41
N ILE A 152 -3.28 -3.23 15.44
CA ILE A 152 -2.18 -2.28 15.55
C ILE A 152 -2.53 -1.15 16.50
N GLU A 153 -3.72 -0.60 16.42
CA GLU A 153 -4.21 0.51 17.24
C GLU A 153 -4.48 0.12 18.70
N SER A 154 -4.86 -1.14 18.93
CA SER A 154 -5.12 -1.62 20.29
C SER A 154 -3.88 -1.45 21.17
N PRO A 155 -3.99 -0.92 22.40
CA PRO A 155 -2.87 -0.84 23.35
C PRO A 155 -2.21 -2.18 23.65
N THR A 156 -2.91 -3.28 23.42
CA THR A 156 -2.44 -4.66 23.60
C THR A 156 -2.38 -5.38 22.25
N GLY A 157 -1.64 -6.48 22.19
CA GLY A 157 -1.60 -7.36 21.00
C GLY A 157 -0.37 -7.13 20.12
N VAL A 158 -0.56 -7.10 18.80
CA VAL A 158 0.51 -7.24 17.79
C VAL A 158 1.64 -6.23 17.94
N ASN A 159 2.87 -6.76 18.02
CA ASN A 159 4.10 -5.98 18.01
C ASN A 159 4.89 -6.13 16.71
N ILE A 160 4.62 -7.18 15.92
CA ILE A 160 5.36 -7.49 14.70
C ILE A 160 4.39 -7.57 13.52
N VAL A 161 4.65 -6.78 12.47
CA VAL A 161 3.92 -6.78 11.21
C VAL A 161 4.84 -7.21 10.08
N TYR A 162 4.52 -8.30 9.41
CA TYR A 162 5.36 -8.78 8.31
C TYR A 162 4.55 -9.21 7.09
N GLY A 163 5.22 -9.35 5.98
CA GLY A 163 4.63 -9.73 4.69
C GLY A 163 5.47 -9.25 3.51
N GLY A 164 5.19 -9.78 2.34
CA GLY A 164 5.88 -9.42 1.10
C GLY A 164 5.78 -7.93 0.75
N ARG A 165 6.55 -7.51 -0.24
CA ARG A 165 6.43 -6.15 -0.80
C ARG A 165 5.07 -5.98 -1.49
N GLN A 166 4.62 -4.73 -1.64
CA GLN A 166 3.36 -4.37 -2.30
C GLN A 166 2.07 -4.90 -1.63
N LEU A 167 2.17 -5.48 -0.43
CA LEU A 167 1.02 -5.94 0.35
C LEU A 167 0.37 -4.84 1.20
N GLY A 168 1.00 -3.67 1.31
CA GLY A 168 0.42 -2.50 1.97
C GLY A 168 0.75 -2.37 3.47
N LYS A 169 1.89 -2.90 3.96
CA LYS A 169 2.35 -2.73 5.35
C LYS A 169 2.45 -1.25 5.74
N THR A 170 3.23 -0.49 5.01
CA THR A 170 3.40 0.97 5.25
C THR A 170 2.07 1.72 5.20
N ALA A 171 1.16 1.34 4.27
CA ALA A 171 -0.17 1.92 4.20
C ALA A 171 -1.00 1.64 5.47
N LEU A 172 -0.87 0.43 6.01
CA LEU A 172 -1.52 0.02 7.26
C LEU A 172 -0.99 0.83 8.46
N LEU A 173 0.34 1.01 8.57
CA LEU A 173 0.95 1.83 9.62
C LEU A 173 0.55 3.30 9.50
N ARG A 174 0.56 3.86 8.29
CA ARG A 174 0.13 5.24 8.03
C ARG A 174 -1.33 5.47 8.39
N MET A 175 -2.20 4.49 8.13
CA MET A 175 -3.61 4.58 8.51
C MET A 175 -3.77 4.54 10.04
N ALA A 176 -3.03 3.67 10.74
CA ALA A 176 -3.01 3.64 12.19
C ALA A 176 -2.53 4.98 12.79
N LYS A 177 -1.43 5.56 12.25
CA LYS A 177 -0.99 6.90 12.65
C LYS A 177 -2.10 7.92 12.48
N LYS A 178 -2.71 7.95 11.30
CA LYS A 178 -3.79 8.88 11.00
C LYS A 178 -4.95 8.75 11.99
N ASP A 179 -5.41 7.53 12.25
CA ASP A 179 -6.56 7.30 13.11
C ASP A 179 -6.28 7.68 14.58
N ILE A 180 -5.05 7.45 15.05
CA ILE A 180 -4.62 7.84 16.41
C ILE A 180 -4.43 9.35 16.53
N ASP A 181 -3.72 9.99 15.59
CA ASP A 181 -3.47 11.44 15.63
C ASP A 181 -4.75 12.27 15.48
N MET A 182 -5.79 11.69 14.90
CA MET A 182 -7.12 12.32 14.77
C MET A 182 -7.97 12.19 16.04
N ASP A 183 -7.51 11.48 17.07
CA ASP A 183 -8.20 11.40 18.34
C ASP A 183 -7.95 12.66 19.17
N GLU A 184 -9.03 13.30 19.62
CA GLU A 184 -8.96 14.50 20.47
C GLU A 184 -8.44 14.19 21.88
N ASN A 185 -8.14 12.92 22.19
CA ASN A 185 -7.67 12.50 23.53
C ASN A 185 -6.21 12.86 23.80
N GLY A 186 -5.47 13.38 22.81
CA GLY A 186 -4.04 13.68 22.94
C GLY A 186 -3.13 12.47 22.69
N ASP A 187 -3.68 11.38 22.16
CA ASP A 187 -2.93 10.22 21.70
C ASP A 187 -1.96 10.61 20.58
N ARG A 188 -0.80 9.95 20.53
CA ARG A 188 0.26 10.20 19.54
C ARG A 188 0.67 8.90 18.84
N ALA A 189 0.93 8.98 17.55
CA ALA A 189 1.51 7.88 16.80
C ALA A 189 2.67 8.36 15.92
N ILE A 190 3.75 7.61 15.93
CA ILE A 190 4.97 7.93 15.18
C ILE A 190 5.31 6.78 14.27
N ILE A 191 5.69 7.08 13.02
CA ILE A 191 6.26 6.13 12.08
C ILE A 191 7.69 6.55 11.78
N VAL A 192 8.62 5.62 12.00
CA VAL A 192 10.04 5.80 11.71
C VAL A 192 10.45 4.78 10.66
N SER A 193 10.92 5.23 9.49
CA SER A 193 11.51 4.34 8.49
C SER A 193 12.99 4.14 8.81
N VAL A 194 13.37 2.88 9.04
CA VAL A 194 14.74 2.51 9.41
C VAL A 194 15.41 1.64 8.33
N TRP A 195 15.05 1.86 7.09
CA TRP A 195 15.65 1.15 5.96
C TRP A 195 17.17 1.29 5.94
N GLY A 196 17.88 0.16 5.97
CA GLY A 196 19.34 0.13 5.98
C GLY A 196 20.01 0.60 7.27
N LYS A 197 19.26 0.81 8.36
CA LYS A 197 19.79 1.29 9.64
C LYS A 197 19.97 0.15 10.64
N ASP A 198 21.13 0.09 11.28
CA ASP A 198 21.40 -0.75 12.44
C ASP A 198 20.68 -0.21 13.70
N TYR A 199 20.94 -0.80 14.87
CA TYR A 199 20.27 -0.38 16.09
C TYR A 199 20.72 0.99 16.60
N HIS A 200 21.97 1.45 16.34
CA HIS A 200 22.44 2.80 16.68
C HIS A 200 21.78 3.87 15.80
N ALA A 201 21.85 3.68 14.48
CA ALA A 201 21.21 4.59 13.54
C ALA A 201 19.68 4.59 13.70
N THR A 202 19.09 3.47 14.16
CA THR A 202 17.68 3.37 14.50
C THR A 202 17.35 4.17 15.76
N ALA A 203 18.20 4.13 16.80
CA ALA A 203 18.02 4.95 18.00
C ALA A 203 17.97 6.44 17.63
N LYS A 204 18.91 6.90 16.81
CA LYS A 204 18.91 8.27 16.29
C LYS A 204 17.64 8.62 15.53
N ALA A 205 17.25 7.78 14.58
CA ALA A 205 16.04 8.03 13.79
C ALA A 205 14.76 8.09 14.64
N ILE A 206 14.66 7.28 15.70
CA ILE A 206 13.53 7.32 16.63
C ILE A 206 13.58 8.60 17.47
N SER A 207 14.74 9.00 18.01
CA SER A 207 14.88 10.21 18.82
C SER A 207 14.61 11.48 17.99
N GLU A 208 15.07 11.54 16.73
CA GLU A 208 14.75 12.60 15.79
C GLU A 208 13.24 12.70 15.52
N ALA A 209 12.59 11.57 15.24
CA ALA A 209 11.14 11.53 15.00
C ALA A 209 10.32 11.95 16.25
N LEU A 210 10.78 11.57 17.43
CA LEU A 210 10.16 12.01 18.70
C LEU A 210 10.35 13.51 18.93
N TYR A 211 11.48 14.07 18.52
CA TYR A 211 11.73 15.51 18.55
C TYR A 211 10.83 16.27 17.56
N ASP A 212 10.75 15.81 16.31
CA ASP A 212 9.93 16.43 15.27
C ASP A 212 8.44 16.50 15.66
N GLU A 213 7.94 15.48 16.32
CA GLU A 213 6.57 15.41 16.85
C GLU A 213 6.43 16.13 18.23
N LYS A 214 7.48 16.82 18.70
CA LYS A 214 7.52 17.58 19.97
C LYS A 214 7.26 16.72 21.21
N ILE A 215 7.62 15.46 21.17
CA ILE A 215 7.53 14.54 22.30
C ILE A 215 8.79 14.60 23.15
N LEU A 216 9.95 14.65 22.51
CA LEU A 216 11.24 14.90 23.14
C LEU A 216 11.80 16.26 22.72
N LYS A 217 12.81 16.75 23.45
CA LYS A 217 13.56 17.96 23.11
C LYS A 217 14.80 17.60 22.27
N GLU A 218 15.39 18.60 21.60
CA GLU A 218 16.58 18.44 20.75
C GLU A 218 17.77 17.81 21.49
N GLU A 219 17.96 18.14 22.78
CA GLU A 219 19.00 17.60 23.65
C GLU A 219 18.92 16.08 23.87
N HIS A 220 17.80 15.43 23.50
CA HIS A 220 17.56 13.99 23.62
C HIS A 220 17.77 13.24 22.29
N ILE A 221 18.28 13.89 21.24
CA ILE A 221 18.65 13.20 19.99
C ILE A 221 19.94 12.43 20.24
N THR A 222 19.87 11.10 20.15
CA THR A 222 20.98 10.22 20.52
C THR A 222 21.06 8.98 19.62
N GLU A 223 22.27 8.46 19.42
CA GLU A 223 22.54 7.16 18.82
C GLU A 223 22.67 6.05 19.89
N ASP A 224 22.69 6.42 21.18
CA ASP A 224 22.73 5.46 22.28
C ASP A 224 21.32 4.94 22.61
N TRP A 225 21.14 3.63 22.43
CA TRP A 225 19.88 2.96 22.68
C TRP A 225 19.40 3.09 24.14
N ASN A 226 20.34 3.00 25.10
CA ASN A 226 19.98 3.08 26.53
C ASN A 226 19.51 4.48 26.91
N GLU A 227 20.13 5.53 26.34
CA GLU A 227 19.69 6.91 26.52
C GLU A 227 18.28 7.11 25.96
N LEU A 228 18.04 6.67 24.72
CA LEU A 228 16.71 6.74 24.10
C LEU A 228 15.64 6.08 24.98
N VAL A 229 15.92 4.86 25.46
CA VAL A 229 15.01 4.10 26.34
C VAL A 229 14.72 4.85 27.63
N ARG A 230 15.75 5.44 28.25
CA ARG A 230 15.63 6.26 29.47
C ARG A 230 14.74 7.48 29.20
N ASP A 231 14.96 8.16 28.10
CA ASP A 231 14.25 9.42 27.77
C ASP A 231 12.78 9.16 27.42
N ILE A 232 12.47 8.09 26.70
CA ILE A 232 11.08 7.66 26.49
C ILE A 232 10.40 7.33 27.83
N LYS A 233 11.07 6.58 28.73
CA LYS A 233 10.53 6.26 30.06
C LYS A 233 10.25 7.51 30.89
N ASN A 234 11.18 8.47 30.88
CA ASN A 234 11.02 9.74 31.60
C ASN A 234 9.87 10.55 31.04
N ARG A 235 9.76 10.63 29.72
CA ARG A 235 8.68 11.36 29.04
C ARG A 235 7.29 10.78 29.32
N LEU A 236 7.17 9.46 29.36
CA LEU A 236 5.90 8.78 29.70
C LEU A 236 5.50 8.92 31.17
N ARG A 237 6.46 9.27 32.06
CA ARG A 237 6.22 9.53 33.50
C ARG A 237 5.96 10.98 33.81
N ASP A 238 6.10 11.87 32.86
CA ASP A 238 5.86 13.31 33.07
C ASP A 238 4.37 13.59 33.17
N ASP A 239 3.90 13.80 34.38
CA ASP A 239 2.49 14.12 34.67
C ASP A 239 2.17 15.61 34.43
N SER A 240 3.17 16.47 34.17
CA SER A 240 2.96 17.90 33.87
C SER A 240 2.43 18.11 32.44
N ASP A 241 2.77 17.21 31.50
CA ASP A 241 2.30 17.20 30.10
C ASP A 241 2.04 15.75 29.69
N PRO A 242 0.95 15.14 30.15
CA PRO A 242 0.72 13.72 29.98
C PRO A 242 0.45 13.35 28.53
N ILE A 243 1.08 12.27 28.05
CA ILE A 243 0.71 11.59 26.80
C ILE A 243 -0.17 10.41 27.20
N PRO A 244 -1.47 10.43 26.85
CA PRO A 244 -2.38 9.34 27.22
C PRO A 244 -1.99 8.01 26.55
N TYR A 245 -1.60 8.07 25.27
CA TYR A 245 -1.14 6.92 24.50
C TYR A 245 -0.10 7.31 23.44
N LEU A 246 1.00 6.55 23.38
CA LEU A 246 2.06 6.68 22.36
C LEU A 246 2.24 5.35 21.62
N LEU A 247 1.96 5.36 20.31
CA LEU A 247 2.25 4.25 19.40
C LEU A 247 3.52 4.56 18.60
N LEU A 248 4.60 3.82 18.84
CA LEU A 248 5.83 3.87 18.06
C LEU A 248 5.82 2.76 17.00
N MET A 249 5.87 3.11 15.73
CA MET A 249 5.90 2.19 14.61
C MET A 249 7.23 2.30 13.86
N ILE A 250 7.97 1.22 13.80
CA ILE A 250 9.28 1.12 13.16
C ILE A 250 9.08 0.36 11.85
N ASP A 251 9.18 1.04 10.71
CA ASP A 251 8.97 0.45 9.37
C ASP A 251 10.30 0.15 8.68
N GLU A 252 10.29 -0.83 7.78
CA GLU A 252 11.46 -1.32 7.03
C GLU A 252 12.61 -1.82 7.93
N ALA A 253 12.29 -2.46 9.04
CA ALA A 253 13.19 -2.78 10.16
C ALA A 253 14.11 -4.00 9.94
N ASN A 254 14.39 -4.42 8.70
CA ASN A 254 15.14 -5.65 8.44
C ASN A 254 16.57 -5.61 9.00
N VAL A 255 17.33 -4.57 8.66
CA VAL A 255 18.71 -4.38 9.13
C VAL A 255 18.78 -4.11 10.64
N PHE A 256 17.82 -3.33 11.16
CA PHE A 256 17.67 -3.12 12.60
C PHE A 256 17.54 -4.45 13.35
N ILE A 257 16.68 -5.35 12.87
CA ILE A 257 16.46 -6.64 13.52
C ILE A 257 17.73 -7.52 13.44
N GLU A 258 18.41 -7.53 12.28
CA GLU A 258 19.66 -8.25 12.10
C GLU A 258 20.74 -7.76 13.07
N SER A 259 20.93 -6.45 13.18
CA SER A 259 21.90 -5.86 14.10
C SER A 259 21.57 -6.13 15.58
N CYS A 260 20.31 -6.31 15.93
CA CYS A 260 19.91 -6.68 17.29
C CYS A 260 20.29 -8.12 17.66
N GLU A 261 20.51 -9.01 16.68
CA GLU A 261 20.92 -10.41 16.96
C GLU A 261 22.24 -10.46 17.69
N GLU A 262 23.20 -9.62 17.31
CA GLU A 262 24.54 -9.56 17.91
C GLU A 262 24.53 -9.21 19.40
N ILE A 263 23.53 -8.41 19.82
CA ILE A 263 23.34 -7.96 21.21
C ILE A 263 22.18 -8.67 21.93
N GLY A 264 21.79 -9.85 21.44
CA GLY A 264 20.78 -10.70 22.08
C GLY A 264 19.38 -10.13 22.09
N TYR A 265 19.04 -9.27 21.13
CA TYR A 265 17.72 -8.59 20.99
C TYR A 265 17.36 -7.66 22.14
N GLN A 266 18.35 -7.12 22.85
CA GLN A 266 18.15 -6.18 23.96
C GLN A 266 17.18 -5.04 23.61
N PRO A 267 17.23 -4.39 22.41
CA PRO A 267 16.29 -3.34 22.05
C PRO A 267 14.82 -3.75 22.10
N PHE A 268 14.51 -4.99 21.74
CA PHE A 268 13.13 -5.49 21.79
C PHE A 268 12.66 -5.70 23.24
N ASP A 269 13.53 -6.22 24.11
CA ASP A 269 13.23 -6.35 25.54
C ASP A 269 12.99 -4.99 26.20
N ASP A 270 13.79 -4.00 25.84
CA ASP A 270 13.66 -2.65 26.37
C ASP A 270 12.34 -2.00 25.96
N LEU A 271 11.96 -2.10 24.68
CA LEU A 271 10.66 -1.59 24.20
C LEU A 271 9.49 -2.32 24.89
N LYS A 272 9.61 -3.63 25.10
CA LYS A 272 8.60 -4.40 25.82
C LYS A 272 8.51 -4.01 27.30
N ASN A 273 9.65 -3.73 27.92
CA ASN A 273 9.70 -3.22 29.28
C ASN A 273 9.03 -1.85 29.40
N ILE A 274 9.23 -0.94 28.42
CA ILE A 274 8.52 0.34 28.36
C ILE A 274 7.00 0.09 28.26
N GLN A 275 6.59 -0.80 27.37
CA GLN A 275 5.17 -1.16 27.19
C GLN A 275 4.56 -1.70 28.48
N SER A 276 5.27 -2.56 29.20
CA SER A 276 4.80 -3.16 30.46
C SER A 276 4.67 -2.13 31.58
N ILE A 277 5.67 -1.24 31.72
CA ILE A 277 5.68 -0.18 32.73
C ILE A 277 4.64 0.91 32.40
N GLY A 278 4.42 1.16 31.11
CA GLY A 278 3.52 2.20 30.62
C GLY A 278 2.03 1.92 30.88
N SER A 279 1.67 0.74 31.38
CA SER A 279 0.27 0.39 31.74
C SER A 279 -0.74 0.70 30.64
N GLY A 280 -0.41 0.38 29.40
CA GLY A 280 -1.25 0.63 28.22
C GLY A 280 -1.05 1.99 27.56
N ARG A 281 -0.21 2.88 28.10
CA ARG A 281 0.12 4.19 27.50
C ARG A 281 1.19 4.14 26.42
N PHE A 282 1.90 3.03 26.26
CA PHE A 282 2.91 2.85 25.23
C PHE A 282 2.74 1.54 24.53
N LYS A 283 2.86 1.57 23.22
CA LYS A 283 2.97 0.39 22.37
C LYS A 283 4.01 0.64 21.29
N PHE A 284 4.71 -0.41 20.90
CA PHE A 284 5.54 -0.37 19.70
C PHE A 284 5.11 -1.45 18.72
N VAL A 285 5.34 -1.18 17.44
CA VAL A 285 5.11 -2.10 16.32
C VAL A 285 6.32 -2.05 15.42
N VAL A 286 6.88 -3.21 15.08
CA VAL A 286 8.01 -3.35 14.16
C VAL A 286 7.51 -4.00 12.88
N ALA A 287 7.71 -3.34 11.75
CA ALA A 287 7.31 -3.84 10.45
C ALA A 287 8.53 -4.15 9.57
N GLY A 288 8.51 -5.31 8.92
CA GLY A 288 9.60 -5.74 8.06
C GLY A 288 9.18 -6.81 7.06
N LEU A 289 10.15 -7.24 6.23
CA LEU A 289 9.89 -8.25 5.23
C LEU A 289 10.02 -9.66 5.83
N ARG A 290 11.17 -10.04 6.31
CA ARG A 290 11.59 -11.42 6.30
C ARG A 290 12.18 -11.95 7.60
N ASN A 291 13.12 -11.22 8.15
CA ASN A 291 13.95 -11.68 9.25
C ASN A 291 13.17 -12.01 10.51
N ILE A 292 12.01 -11.40 10.66
CA ILE A 292 11.12 -11.59 11.79
C ILE A 292 10.62 -13.04 11.90
N VAL A 293 10.37 -13.71 10.78
CA VAL A 293 9.94 -15.12 10.78
C VAL A 293 11.07 -16.05 11.16
N ARG A 294 12.27 -15.80 10.61
CA ARG A 294 13.49 -16.52 10.97
C ARG A 294 13.76 -16.43 12.48
N PHE A 295 13.63 -15.24 13.06
CA PHE A 295 13.78 -15.02 14.50
C PHE A 295 12.79 -15.79 15.35
N LYS A 296 11.53 -15.87 14.97
CA LYS A 296 10.55 -16.68 15.69
C LYS A 296 10.94 -18.15 15.72
N ARG A 297 11.47 -18.70 14.63
CA ARG A 297 11.92 -20.10 14.56
C ARG A 297 13.21 -20.33 15.34
N THR A 298 14.19 -19.45 15.22
CA THR A 298 15.43 -19.51 16.01
C THR A 298 15.13 -19.39 17.50
N ALA A 299 14.17 -18.55 17.88
CA ALA A 299 13.70 -18.42 19.25
C ALA A 299 12.97 -19.69 19.76
N ALA A 300 12.16 -20.34 18.91
CA ALA A 300 11.48 -21.60 19.23
C ALA A 300 12.49 -22.76 19.43
N LEU A 301 13.66 -22.71 18.80
CA LEU A 301 14.76 -23.67 19.00
C LEU A 301 15.60 -23.41 20.27
N GLY A 302 15.18 -22.50 21.16
CA GLY A 302 15.72 -22.36 22.51
C GLY A 302 16.89 -21.41 22.68
N LYS A 303 17.36 -20.74 21.62
CA LYS A 303 18.50 -19.81 21.70
C LYS A 303 18.12 -18.38 22.13
N ASN A 304 16.86 -17.97 21.97
CA ASN A 304 16.41 -16.63 22.37
C ASN A 304 14.91 -16.60 22.73
N ARG A 305 14.60 -16.54 24.02
CA ARG A 305 13.21 -16.54 24.52
C ARG A 305 12.50 -15.20 24.28
N VAL A 306 13.23 -14.11 24.00
CA VAL A 306 12.71 -12.76 23.92
C VAL A 306 11.59 -12.64 22.87
N LEU A 307 11.84 -13.14 21.67
CA LEU A 307 10.92 -12.96 20.54
C LEU A 307 9.74 -13.97 20.52
N THR A 308 9.77 -15.02 21.34
CA THR A 308 8.64 -15.99 21.43
C THR A 308 7.37 -15.37 21.98
N HIS A 309 7.49 -14.28 22.72
CA HIS A 309 6.37 -13.59 23.38
C HIS A 309 5.78 -12.45 22.56
N PHE A 310 6.24 -12.24 21.31
CA PHE A 310 5.71 -11.20 20.45
C PHE A 310 4.59 -11.74 19.57
N ASP A 311 3.44 -11.10 19.62
CA ASP A 311 2.37 -11.34 18.67
C ASP A 311 2.77 -10.81 17.29
N SER A 312 2.43 -11.57 16.26
CA SER A 312 2.73 -11.20 14.88
C SER A 312 1.49 -11.18 14.01
N LEU A 313 1.51 -10.27 13.06
CA LEU A 313 0.50 -10.07 12.05
C LEU A 313 1.10 -10.27 10.67
N THR A 314 0.64 -11.27 9.95
CA THR A 314 1.01 -11.46 8.54
C THR A 314 0.06 -10.67 7.65
N VAL A 315 0.62 -9.74 6.88
CA VAL A 315 -0.11 -9.01 5.84
C VAL A 315 -0.13 -9.86 4.56
N LYS A 316 -1.31 -10.36 4.18
CA LYS A 316 -1.49 -11.26 3.03
C LYS A 316 -2.02 -10.50 1.80
N PRO A 317 -1.97 -11.05 0.58
CA PRO A 317 -2.71 -10.54 -0.56
C PRO A 317 -4.18 -10.32 -0.24
N PHE A 318 -4.84 -9.45 -0.98
CA PHE A 318 -6.27 -9.20 -0.80
C PHE A 318 -7.11 -10.45 -1.09
N LYS A 319 -8.22 -10.58 -0.38
CA LYS A 319 -9.29 -11.49 -0.77
C LYS A 319 -9.98 -10.97 -2.03
N SER A 320 -10.66 -11.83 -2.77
CA SER A 320 -11.31 -11.48 -4.03
C SER A 320 -12.23 -10.25 -3.93
N MET A 321 -13.01 -10.13 -2.85
CA MET A 321 -13.91 -9.00 -2.64
C MET A 321 -13.16 -7.69 -2.39
N GLU A 322 -12.09 -7.71 -1.61
CA GLU A 322 -11.24 -6.54 -1.33
C GLU A 322 -10.52 -6.06 -2.59
N ALA A 323 -9.96 -7.01 -3.36
CA ALA A 323 -9.30 -6.72 -4.62
C ALA A 323 -10.29 -6.11 -5.62
N ARG A 324 -11.53 -6.62 -5.68
CA ARG A 324 -12.58 -6.11 -6.54
C ARG A 324 -13.02 -4.71 -6.13
N GLU A 325 -13.14 -4.43 -4.83
CA GLU A 325 -13.45 -3.09 -4.34
C GLU A 325 -12.36 -2.09 -4.73
N LEU A 326 -11.07 -2.45 -4.59
CA LEU A 326 -9.95 -1.60 -5.01
C LEU A 326 -9.93 -1.36 -6.52
N LEU A 327 -10.32 -2.35 -7.32
CA LEU A 327 -10.38 -2.24 -8.77
C LEU A 327 -11.56 -1.38 -9.23
N GLU A 328 -12.78 -1.72 -8.81
CA GLU A 328 -14.01 -1.18 -9.40
C GLU A 328 -14.39 0.20 -8.84
N VAL A 329 -14.25 0.42 -7.53
CA VAL A 329 -14.76 1.64 -6.89
C VAL A 329 -14.02 2.88 -7.37
N PRO A 330 -12.67 2.95 -7.35
CA PRO A 330 -11.96 4.13 -7.84
C PRO A 330 -12.15 4.36 -9.35
N LEU A 331 -12.23 3.29 -10.17
CA LEU A 331 -12.52 3.40 -11.59
C LEU A 331 -13.90 3.97 -11.85
N SER A 332 -14.88 3.62 -11.01
CA SER A 332 -16.25 4.12 -11.14
C SER A 332 -16.35 5.64 -10.94
N TYR A 333 -15.45 6.24 -10.12
CA TYR A 333 -15.38 7.69 -9.96
C TYR A 333 -14.95 8.40 -11.24
N LEU A 334 -14.15 7.75 -12.08
CA LEU A 334 -13.77 8.26 -13.40
C LEU A 334 -14.81 7.94 -14.48
N GLY A 335 -15.94 7.36 -14.11
CA GLY A 335 -16.98 6.93 -15.04
C GLY A 335 -16.63 5.66 -15.82
N PHE A 336 -15.59 4.92 -15.44
CA PHE A 336 -15.28 3.61 -16.03
C PHE A 336 -16.07 2.51 -15.33
N ARG A 337 -16.54 1.55 -16.13
CA ARG A 337 -17.30 0.41 -15.64
C ARG A 337 -16.96 -0.85 -16.42
N PHE A 338 -16.90 -1.97 -15.74
CA PHE A 338 -16.85 -3.27 -16.40
C PHE A 338 -18.23 -3.61 -16.99
N PRO A 339 -18.31 -4.42 -18.06
CA PRO A 339 -19.57 -4.91 -18.62
C PRO A 339 -20.42 -5.61 -17.54
N LYS A 340 -21.73 -5.72 -17.74
CA LYS A 340 -22.62 -6.44 -16.82
C LYS A 340 -22.97 -7.84 -17.35
N ASP A 341 -21.98 -8.59 -17.78
CA ASP A 341 -22.11 -9.90 -18.37
C ASP A 341 -21.01 -10.87 -17.89
N ASN A 342 -21.00 -12.07 -18.44
CA ASN A 342 -19.98 -13.07 -18.13
C ASN A 342 -18.57 -12.66 -18.55
N GLU A 343 -18.41 -11.72 -19.47
CA GLU A 343 -17.11 -11.19 -19.89
C GLU A 343 -16.42 -10.45 -18.73
N THR A 344 -17.16 -9.80 -17.86
CA THR A 344 -16.65 -9.11 -16.68
C THR A 344 -15.78 -9.99 -15.81
N GLU A 345 -16.23 -11.20 -15.50
CA GLU A 345 -15.47 -12.11 -14.62
C GLU A 345 -14.17 -12.55 -15.28
N VAL A 346 -14.17 -12.73 -16.59
CA VAL A 346 -12.96 -13.07 -17.37
C VAL A 346 -11.96 -11.91 -17.33
N LEU A 347 -12.42 -10.67 -17.55
CA LEU A 347 -11.57 -9.47 -17.51
C LEU A 347 -10.97 -9.26 -16.11
N ILE A 348 -11.79 -9.33 -15.08
CA ILE A 348 -11.36 -9.15 -13.68
C ILE A 348 -10.40 -10.27 -13.26
N SER A 349 -10.69 -11.52 -13.62
CA SER A 349 -9.81 -12.65 -13.34
C SER A 349 -8.45 -12.52 -14.04
N THR A 350 -8.42 -11.96 -15.25
CA THR A 350 -7.18 -11.67 -15.96
C THR A 350 -6.33 -10.64 -15.23
N ILE A 351 -6.96 -9.55 -14.74
CA ILE A 351 -6.27 -8.52 -13.95
C ILE A 351 -5.71 -9.11 -12.66
N PHE A 352 -6.52 -9.88 -11.93
CA PHE A 352 -6.09 -10.47 -10.66
C PHE A 352 -5.07 -11.60 -10.84
N GLY A 353 -5.15 -12.34 -11.95
CA GLY A 353 -4.13 -13.32 -12.34
C GLY A 353 -2.76 -12.66 -12.57
N THR A 354 -2.75 -11.46 -13.18
CA THR A 354 -1.52 -10.70 -13.43
C THR A 354 -0.98 -10.04 -12.16
N THR A 355 -1.86 -9.49 -11.32
CA THR A 355 -1.48 -8.71 -10.12
C THR A 355 -1.38 -9.56 -8.85
N ASN A 356 -1.73 -10.86 -8.93
CA ASN A 356 -1.72 -11.80 -7.80
C ASN A 356 -2.45 -11.31 -6.55
N TYR A 357 -3.48 -10.47 -6.72
CA TYR A 357 -4.24 -9.83 -5.63
C TYR A 357 -3.40 -8.90 -4.73
N PHE A 358 -2.21 -8.48 -5.17
CA PHE A 358 -1.37 -7.55 -4.42
C PHE A 358 -1.89 -6.13 -4.60
N PRO A 359 -2.26 -5.43 -3.51
CA PRO A 359 -2.86 -4.09 -3.60
C PRO A 359 -2.03 -3.10 -4.41
N GLY A 360 -0.72 -3.09 -4.21
CA GLY A 360 0.17 -2.20 -4.96
C GLY A 360 0.26 -2.53 -6.45
N LEU A 361 0.19 -3.82 -6.83
CA LEU A 361 0.18 -4.22 -8.24
C LEU A 361 -1.18 -3.94 -8.90
N ILE A 362 -2.29 -4.09 -8.16
CA ILE A 362 -3.62 -3.71 -8.65
C ILE A 362 -3.65 -2.21 -8.96
N GLN A 363 -3.14 -1.36 -8.07
CA GLN A 363 -3.08 0.08 -8.28
C GLN A 363 -2.22 0.44 -9.50
N LEU A 364 -1.04 -0.18 -9.64
CA LEU A 364 -0.18 0.01 -10.80
C LEU A 364 -0.89 -0.38 -12.10
N TYR A 365 -1.54 -1.56 -12.11
CA TYR A 365 -2.33 -2.01 -13.26
C TYR A 365 -3.45 -1.04 -13.60
N CYS A 366 -4.20 -0.58 -12.61
CA CYS A 366 -5.30 0.35 -12.79
C CYS A 366 -4.84 1.72 -13.31
N THR A 367 -3.67 2.19 -12.88
CA THR A 367 -3.06 3.41 -13.44
C THR A 367 -2.83 3.26 -14.94
N LYS A 368 -2.25 2.13 -15.37
CA LYS A 368 -2.05 1.82 -16.80
C LYS A 368 -3.36 1.63 -17.55
N LEU A 369 -4.35 1.01 -16.92
CA LEU A 369 -5.68 0.85 -17.51
C LEU A 369 -6.35 2.21 -17.76
N ILE A 370 -6.28 3.13 -16.81
CA ILE A 370 -6.79 4.50 -16.98
C ILE A 370 -6.06 5.20 -18.14
N GLU A 371 -4.75 5.05 -18.26
CA GLU A 371 -3.98 5.61 -19.37
C GLU A 371 -4.41 5.01 -20.71
N ALA A 372 -4.59 3.70 -20.79
CA ALA A 372 -5.09 3.01 -21.99
C ALA A 372 -6.50 3.48 -22.36
N MET A 373 -7.40 3.57 -21.39
CA MET A 373 -8.76 4.07 -21.58
C MET A 373 -8.77 5.53 -22.06
N LYS A 374 -7.90 6.38 -21.51
CA LYS A 374 -7.79 7.80 -21.89
C LYS A 374 -7.17 8.00 -23.27
N ARG A 375 -6.29 7.11 -23.72
CA ARG A 375 -5.69 7.15 -25.07
C ARG A 375 -6.61 6.58 -26.14
N ASP A 376 -7.50 5.67 -25.77
CA ASP A 376 -8.41 5.01 -26.69
C ASP A 376 -9.66 5.86 -26.94
N TYR A 377 -9.90 6.19 -28.21
CA TYR A 377 -11.10 6.92 -28.62
C TYR A 377 -12.38 6.19 -28.22
N ALA A 378 -12.37 4.86 -28.14
CA ALA A 378 -13.52 4.07 -27.70
C ALA A 378 -13.96 4.36 -26.25
N GLY A 379 -13.02 4.76 -25.36
CA GLY A 379 -13.35 5.16 -23.98
C GLY A 379 -13.63 6.65 -23.80
N TYR A 380 -13.25 7.50 -24.77
CA TYR A 380 -13.34 8.96 -24.69
C TYR A 380 -13.80 9.63 -25.99
N SER A 381 -14.51 8.91 -26.84
CA SER A 381 -15.00 9.48 -28.10
C SER A 381 -15.99 10.61 -27.85
N GLU A 382 -16.14 11.52 -28.82
CA GLU A 382 -17.10 12.61 -28.72
C GLU A 382 -18.56 12.13 -28.69
N SER A 383 -18.80 10.92 -29.19
CA SER A 383 -20.14 10.29 -29.21
C SER A 383 -20.46 9.51 -27.93
N GLU A 384 -19.48 9.21 -27.07
CA GLU A 384 -19.70 8.45 -25.85
C GLU A 384 -19.73 9.34 -24.61
N THR A 385 -20.59 8.99 -23.65
CA THR A 385 -20.69 9.62 -22.34
C THR A 385 -20.44 8.59 -21.24
N PRO A 386 -20.04 9.01 -20.02
CA PRO A 386 -19.96 8.07 -18.91
C PRO A 386 -21.30 7.34 -18.66
N PRO A 387 -21.26 6.06 -18.28
CA PRO A 387 -20.08 5.24 -17.98
C PRO A 387 -19.41 4.68 -19.25
N TYR A 388 -18.08 4.79 -19.29
CA TYR A 388 -17.26 4.17 -20.33
C TYR A 388 -16.99 2.71 -19.99
N ILE A 389 -17.19 1.81 -20.94
CA ILE A 389 -17.06 0.37 -20.70
C ILE A 389 -15.62 -0.09 -20.89
N VAL A 390 -15.08 -0.76 -19.89
CA VAL A 390 -13.79 -1.46 -19.98
C VAL A 390 -13.96 -2.68 -20.89
N ARG A 391 -13.21 -2.72 -21.98
CA ARG A 391 -13.27 -3.79 -22.99
C ARG A 391 -12.03 -4.68 -22.95
N LYS A 392 -12.11 -5.84 -23.52
CA LYS A 392 -10.99 -6.79 -23.63
C LYS A 392 -9.77 -6.19 -24.31
N GLU A 393 -9.97 -5.31 -25.29
CA GLU A 393 -8.91 -4.60 -26.00
C GLU A 393 -8.09 -3.70 -25.08
N HIS A 394 -8.72 -3.03 -24.10
CA HIS A 394 -8.03 -2.22 -23.11
C HIS A 394 -7.13 -3.09 -22.22
N ILE A 395 -7.65 -4.23 -21.75
CA ILE A 395 -6.88 -5.20 -20.95
C ILE A 395 -5.70 -5.74 -21.75
N LYS A 396 -5.92 -6.13 -23.03
CA LYS A 396 -4.84 -6.61 -23.90
C LYS A 396 -3.76 -5.56 -24.11
N LYS A 397 -4.12 -4.28 -24.31
CA LYS A 397 -3.16 -3.18 -24.44
C LYS A 397 -2.30 -3.03 -23.20
N VAL A 398 -2.93 -3.07 -22.02
CA VAL A 398 -2.21 -2.98 -20.75
C VAL A 398 -1.27 -4.17 -20.53
N LEU A 399 -1.73 -5.38 -20.85
CA LEU A 399 -0.90 -6.59 -20.73
C LEU A 399 0.27 -6.61 -21.72
N ALA A 400 0.13 -5.96 -22.88
CA ALA A 400 1.19 -5.83 -23.87
C ALA A 400 2.21 -4.72 -23.54
N GLU A 401 1.96 -3.87 -22.54
CA GLU A 401 2.91 -2.86 -22.11
C GLU A 401 4.13 -3.50 -21.44
N GLN A 402 5.28 -3.46 -22.11
CA GLN A 402 6.54 -4.03 -21.61
C GLN A 402 6.95 -3.42 -20.27
N THR A 403 6.72 -2.11 -20.07
CA THR A 403 7.04 -1.40 -18.83
C THR A 403 6.25 -1.95 -17.64
N LEU A 404 4.96 -2.28 -17.81
CA LEU A 404 4.16 -2.88 -16.75
C LEU A 404 4.69 -4.27 -16.38
N GLN A 405 5.00 -5.10 -17.38
CA GLN A 405 5.52 -6.45 -17.16
C GLN A 405 6.89 -6.41 -16.47
N GLN A 406 7.75 -5.48 -16.88
CA GLN A 406 9.03 -5.22 -16.21
C GLN A 406 8.85 -4.76 -14.78
N ASP A 407 7.97 -3.78 -14.53
CA ASP A 407 7.67 -3.27 -13.18
C ASP A 407 7.15 -4.37 -12.25
N ILE A 408 6.27 -5.25 -12.74
CA ILE A 408 5.74 -6.38 -11.96
C ILE A 408 6.85 -7.39 -11.65
N ARG A 409 7.64 -7.74 -12.67
CA ARG A 409 8.77 -8.67 -12.55
C ARG A 409 9.85 -8.13 -11.60
N GLU A 410 10.23 -6.86 -11.73
CA GLU A 410 11.20 -6.22 -10.85
C GLU A 410 10.75 -6.25 -9.38
N LYS A 411 9.49 -5.92 -9.11
CA LYS A 411 8.94 -5.98 -7.75
C LYS A 411 8.91 -7.39 -7.18
N PHE A 412 8.67 -8.38 -8.02
CA PHE A 412 8.75 -9.78 -7.62
C PHE A 412 10.20 -10.19 -7.34
N TYR A 413 11.14 -9.85 -8.21
CA TYR A 413 12.57 -10.13 -8.01
C TYR A 413 13.16 -9.44 -6.77
N ILE A 414 12.81 -8.19 -6.52
CA ILE A 414 13.23 -7.49 -5.29
C ILE A 414 12.73 -8.24 -4.03
N THR A 415 11.59 -8.93 -4.11
CA THR A 415 11.10 -9.75 -2.99
C THR A 415 11.93 -11.02 -2.82
N LEU A 416 12.48 -11.57 -3.89
CA LEU A 416 13.32 -12.78 -3.86
C LEU A 416 14.80 -12.47 -3.55
N LYS A 417 15.33 -11.37 -4.09
CA LYS A 417 16.72 -10.93 -3.88
C LYS A 417 16.83 -10.05 -2.63
N VAL A 418 16.49 -10.62 -1.48
CA VAL A 418 16.64 -9.94 -0.18
C VAL A 418 17.70 -10.66 0.64
N GLY A 419 18.72 -9.92 1.11
CA GLY A 419 19.91 -10.43 1.80
C GLY A 419 21.08 -10.63 0.83
N GLU A 420 22.25 -10.86 1.36
CA GLU A 420 23.48 -10.96 0.58
C GLU A 420 23.60 -12.29 -0.20
N ASP A 421 22.92 -13.35 0.27
CA ASP A 421 23.11 -14.71 -0.23
C ASP A 421 22.13 -15.14 -1.35
N ASP A 422 21.12 -14.33 -1.69
CA ASP A 422 20.10 -14.61 -2.71
C ASP A 422 19.36 -15.96 -2.56
N TYR A 423 19.35 -16.56 -1.37
CA TYR A 423 18.76 -17.90 -1.17
C TYR A 423 17.35 -18.06 -1.69
N TYR A 424 16.46 -17.09 -1.50
CA TYR A 424 15.09 -17.22 -2.01
C TYR A 424 15.02 -17.15 -3.54
N TYR A 425 15.93 -16.39 -4.17
CA TYR A 425 16.00 -16.33 -5.61
C TYR A 425 16.48 -17.64 -6.18
N ILE A 426 17.54 -18.23 -5.62
CA ILE A 426 18.08 -19.53 -6.00
C ILE A 426 17.01 -20.63 -5.81
N ILE A 427 16.33 -20.67 -4.65
CA ILE A 427 15.25 -21.62 -4.39
C ILE A 427 14.10 -21.41 -5.41
N ALA A 428 13.73 -20.18 -5.72
CA ALA A 428 12.69 -19.91 -6.72
C ALA A 428 13.08 -20.39 -8.12
N LEU A 429 14.35 -20.22 -8.53
CA LEU A 429 14.87 -20.75 -9.80
C LEU A 429 14.78 -22.28 -9.84
N LEU A 430 15.23 -22.97 -8.78
CA LEU A 430 15.16 -24.43 -8.69
C LEU A 430 13.71 -24.96 -8.70
N VAL A 431 12.80 -24.30 -7.97
CA VAL A 431 11.36 -24.63 -7.99
C VAL A 431 10.77 -24.42 -9.39
N ALA A 432 11.17 -23.36 -10.09
CA ALA A 432 10.73 -23.11 -11.47
C ALA A 432 11.30 -24.13 -12.44
N HIS A 433 12.59 -24.46 -12.32
CA HIS A 433 13.23 -25.51 -13.12
C HIS A 433 12.51 -26.85 -12.94
N HIS A 434 12.32 -27.30 -11.69
CA HIS A 434 11.60 -28.52 -11.37
C HIS A 434 10.18 -28.56 -11.98
N TYR A 435 9.47 -27.43 -11.95
CA TYR A 435 8.16 -27.33 -12.56
C TYR A 435 8.19 -27.49 -14.09
N HIS A 436 9.18 -26.91 -14.76
CA HIS A 436 9.31 -27.00 -16.23
C HIS A 436 9.71 -28.39 -16.70
N GLU A 437 10.64 -29.06 -15.99
CA GLU A 437 11.07 -30.40 -16.31
C GLU A 437 9.97 -31.45 -16.08
N ASN A 438 9.40 -31.44 -14.89
CA ASN A 438 8.49 -32.50 -14.48
C ASN A 438 7.04 -32.23 -14.86
N LYS A 439 6.69 -31.01 -15.33
CA LYS A 439 5.31 -30.53 -15.50
C LYS A 439 4.40 -30.89 -14.33
N SER A 440 5.03 -31.10 -13.15
CA SER A 440 4.41 -31.67 -11.97
C SER A 440 3.72 -30.58 -11.16
N LYS A 441 2.43 -30.75 -10.95
CA LYS A 441 1.65 -29.91 -10.01
C LYS A 441 1.96 -30.25 -8.55
N ASN A 442 2.74 -31.30 -8.29
CA ASN A 442 2.96 -31.84 -6.94
C ASN A 442 4.01 -31.05 -6.14
N GLY A 443 4.72 -30.14 -6.80
CA GLY A 443 5.78 -29.36 -6.13
C GLY A 443 7.05 -30.15 -5.85
N CYS A 444 8.03 -29.53 -5.18
CA CYS A 444 9.31 -30.11 -4.78
C CYS A 444 9.49 -30.04 -3.26
N SER A 445 10.24 -30.97 -2.71
CA SER A 445 10.69 -30.98 -1.31
C SER A 445 12.06 -30.31 -1.16
N ALA A 446 12.51 -30.06 0.08
CA ALA A 446 13.85 -29.58 0.35
C ALA A 446 14.91 -30.54 -0.17
N LYS A 447 14.65 -31.85 -0.09
CA LYS A 447 15.55 -32.89 -0.62
C LYS A 447 15.69 -32.80 -2.14
N ASP A 448 14.56 -32.60 -2.88
CA ASP A 448 14.60 -32.43 -4.34
C ASP A 448 15.44 -31.17 -4.70
N LEU A 449 15.41 -30.11 -3.89
CA LEU A 449 16.24 -28.91 -4.09
C LEU A 449 17.72 -29.17 -3.86
N ILE A 450 18.10 -29.98 -2.87
CA ILE A 450 19.50 -30.38 -2.64
C ILE A 450 20.01 -31.17 -3.83
N GLU A 451 19.27 -32.18 -4.29
CA GLU A 451 19.64 -33.01 -5.45
C GLU A 451 19.82 -32.15 -6.72
N MET A 452 18.95 -31.17 -6.94
CA MET A 452 19.10 -30.23 -8.06
C MET A 452 20.30 -29.28 -7.86
N SER A 453 20.55 -28.84 -6.62
CA SER A 453 21.70 -27.98 -6.32
C SER A 453 23.02 -28.69 -6.57
N GLU A 454 23.10 -30.00 -6.31
CA GLU A 454 24.25 -30.85 -6.68
C GLU A 454 24.41 -30.90 -8.20
N LEU A 455 23.32 -31.07 -8.96
CA LEU A 455 23.34 -31.12 -10.42
C LEU A 455 23.88 -29.80 -11.03
N PHE A 456 23.48 -28.66 -10.48
CA PHE A 456 23.93 -27.33 -10.92
C PHE A 456 25.20 -26.85 -10.19
N SER A 457 25.80 -27.64 -9.30
CA SER A 457 26.99 -27.29 -8.51
C SER A 457 26.84 -25.97 -7.73
N ILE A 458 25.67 -25.74 -7.11
CA ILE A 458 25.37 -24.55 -6.33
C ILE A 458 25.81 -24.77 -4.89
N GLY A 459 27.07 -24.41 -4.56
CA GLY A 459 27.68 -24.67 -3.26
C GLY A 459 26.90 -24.12 -2.08
N LYS A 460 26.28 -22.96 -2.22
CA LYS A 460 25.45 -22.31 -1.17
C LYS A 460 24.32 -23.19 -0.63
N LEU A 461 23.74 -24.07 -1.44
CA LEU A 461 22.65 -24.96 -1.03
C LEU A 461 23.07 -26.40 -0.81
N VAL A 462 24.08 -26.89 -1.54
CA VAL A 462 24.58 -28.28 -1.41
C VAL A 462 25.05 -28.59 0.01
N TYR A 463 25.73 -27.64 0.66
CA TYR A 463 26.23 -27.80 2.02
C TYR A 463 25.24 -27.36 3.11
N MET A 464 23.99 -26.98 2.72
CA MET A 464 22.98 -26.53 3.66
C MET A 464 22.16 -27.73 4.18
N GLU A 465 21.91 -27.76 5.48
CA GLU A 465 21.06 -28.78 6.11
C GLU A 465 19.62 -28.71 5.55
N GLU A 466 18.99 -29.86 5.36
CA GLU A 466 17.62 -29.98 4.81
C GLU A 466 16.61 -29.18 5.62
N GLU A 467 16.74 -29.15 6.95
CA GLU A 467 15.90 -28.37 7.85
C GLU A 467 16.00 -26.87 7.56
N LYS A 468 17.17 -26.37 7.20
CA LYS A 468 17.40 -24.96 6.90
C LYS A 468 16.75 -24.58 5.56
N ILE A 469 16.87 -25.44 4.55
CA ILE A 469 16.19 -25.24 3.24
C ILE A 469 14.67 -25.28 3.44
N SER A 470 14.16 -26.24 4.18
CA SER A 470 12.74 -26.31 4.54
C SER A 470 12.27 -25.04 5.24
N ALA A 471 13.06 -24.50 6.16
CA ALA A 471 12.75 -23.25 6.83
C ALA A 471 12.67 -22.06 5.87
N LEU A 472 13.61 -21.97 4.89
CA LEU A 472 13.57 -20.94 3.85
C LEU A 472 12.32 -21.07 2.96
N MET A 473 11.95 -22.29 2.57
CA MET A 473 10.74 -22.53 1.77
C MET A 473 9.47 -22.15 2.54
N GLU A 474 9.42 -22.42 3.83
CA GLU A 474 8.33 -21.97 4.71
C GLU A 474 8.23 -20.44 4.77
N GLU A 475 9.38 -19.75 4.91
CA GLU A 475 9.43 -18.30 4.86
C GLU A 475 8.87 -17.77 3.52
N MET A 476 9.21 -18.43 2.42
CA MET A 476 8.66 -18.10 1.09
C MET A 476 7.14 -18.35 1.01
N CYS A 477 6.61 -19.34 1.75
CA CYS A 477 5.16 -19.53 1.87
C CYS A 477 4.50 -18.37 2.62
N GLU A 478 5.12 -17.88 3.68
CA GLU A 478 4.59 -16.72 4.41
C GLU A 478 4.66 -15.42 3.58
N LEU A 479 5.66 -15.30 2.70
CA LEU A 479 5.75 -14.21 1.72
C LEU A 479 4.76 -14.37 0.57
N ASN A 480 3.98 -15.45 0.53
CA ASN A 480 3.06 -15.83 -0.55
C ASN A 480 3.75 -16.04 -1.92
N VAL A 481 5.01 -16.38 -1.93
CA VAL A 481 5.76 -16.82 -3.13
C VAL A 481 5.51 -18.30 -3.39
N LEU A 482 5.65 -19.13 -2.36
CA LEU A 482 5.37 -20.56 -2.39
C LEU A 482 4.08 -20.89 -1.63
N GLN A 483 3.60 -22.11 -1.79
CA GLN A 483 2.53 -22.72 -1.01
C GLN A 483 2.78 -24.21 -0.84
N HIS A 484 2.29 -24.77 0.27
CA HIS A 484 2.29 -26.20 0.50
C HIS A 484 1.37 -26.94 -0.47
N THR A 485 1.81 -28.11 -0.92
CA THR A 485 1.00 -29.05 -1.68
C THR A 485 0.62 -30.29 -0.90
N GLY A 486 1.12 -30.44 0.34
CA GLY A 486 1.08 -31.64 1.16
C GLY A 486 2.41 -32.41 1.15
N ASP A 487 2.56 -33.33 2.10
CA ASP A 487 3.72 -34.24 2.20
C ASP A 487 5.11 -33.54 2.18
N GLY A 488 5.22 -32.35 2.79
CA GLY A 488 6.46 -31.60 2.84
C GLY A 488 6.93 -31.04 1.50
N ARG A 489 6.02 -30.89 0.53
CA ARG A 489 6.30 -30.36 -0.77
C ARG A 489 5.75 -28.96 -0.96
N TYR A 490 6.42 -28.19 -1.83
CA TYR A 490 6.16 -26.78 -2.08
C TYR A 490 6.09 -26.50 -3.58
N ARG A 491 5.23 -25.57 -3.95
CA ARG A 491 5.17 -25.04 -5.32
C ARG A 491 4.93 -23.55 -5.29
N PHE A 492 5.06 -22.86 -6.42
CA PHE A 492 4.64 -21.47 -6.49
C PHE A 492 3.16 -21.30 -6.07
N ALA A 493 2.90 -20.30 -5.24
CA ALA A 493 1.54 -19.96 -4.81
C ALA A 493 0.65 -19.57 -6.00
N ARG A 494 1.25 -19.08 -7.08
CA ARG A 494 0.59 -18.70 -8.33
C ARG A 494 1.41 -19.14 -9.53
N HIS A 495 0.73 -19.62 -10.55
CA HIS A 495 1.39 -20.02 -11.81
C HIS A 495 2.12 -18.84 -12.49
N SER A 496 1.59 -17.61 -12.36
CA SER A 496 2.23 -16.40 -12.86
C SER A 496 3.62 -16.15 -12.28
N PHE A 497 3.90 -16.57 -11.05
CA PHE A 497 5.25 -16.47 -10.48
C PHE A 497 6.25 -17.38 -11.19
N CYS A 498 5.84 -18.60 -11.53
CA CYS A 498 6.67 -19.49 -12.34
C CYS A 498 6.96 -18.87 -13.72
N GLN A 499 5.95 -18.29 -14.37
CA GLN A 499 6.13 -17.60 -15.66
C GLN A 499 7.07 -16.39 -15.57
N MET A 500 7.07 -15.66 -14.44
CA MET A 500 7.98 -14.53 -14.21
C MET A 500 9.44 -14.97 -14.09
N MET A 501 9.71 -16.19 -13.62
CA MET A 501 11.08 -16.73 -13.56
C MET A 501 11.69 -16.93 -14.95
N GLY A 502 10.87 -17.08 -15.99
CA GLY A 502 11.32 -17.19 -17.37
C GLY A 502 11.08 -18.56 -17.99
N THR A 503 11.70 -18.77 -19.16
CA THR A 503 11.77 -20.08 -19.83
C THR A 503 12.80 -20.97 -19.13
N ILE A 504 12.73 -22.28 -19.36
CA ILE A 504 13.69 -23.22 -18.78
C ILE A 504 15.13 -22.82 -19.12
N GLN A 505 15.41 -22.42 -20.35
CA GLN A 505 16.74 -22.00 -20.76
C GLN A 505 17.22 -20.73 -20.01
N GLN A 506 16.32 -19.75 -19.79
CA GLN A 506 16.66 -18.56 -19.01
C GLN A 506 16.92 -18.90 -17.54
N ILE A 507 16.16 -19.85 -16.99
CA ILE A 507 16.35 -20.33 -15.63
C ILE A 507 17.70 -21.05 -15.50
N ASP A 508 18.05 -21.90 -16.46
CA ASP A 508 19.33 -22.60 -16.49
C ASP A 508 20.49 -21.59 -16.58
N ASP A 509 20.40 -20.61 -17.48
CA ASP A 509 21.41 -19.55 -17.61
C ASP A 509 21.60 -18.77 -16.31
N GLU A 510 20.52 -18.47 -15.59
CA GLU A 510 20.57 -17.79 -14.27
C GLU A 510 21.14 -18.69 -13.16
N LEU A 511 20.82 -20.01 -13.16
CA LEU A 511 21.39 -20.96 -12.19
C LEU A 511 22.90 -21.12 -12.38
N LEU A 512 23.39 -21.07 -13.64
CA LEU A 512 24.82 -21.13 -13.94
C LEU A 512 25.61 -19.96 -13.34
N VAL A 513 24.99 -18.81 -13.07
CA VAL A 513 25.64 -17.68 -12.40
C VAL A 513 26.00 -18.02 -10.96
N TYR A 514 25.26 -18.94 -10.34
CA TYR A 514 25.50 -19.38 -8.95
C TYR A 514 26.30 -20.67 -8.86
N MET A 515 26.84 -21.19 -9.99
CA MET A 515 27.82 -22.27 -9.95
C MET A 515 29.09 -21.77 -9.26
N GLU A 516 29.63 -22.58 -8.34
CA GLU A 516 30.88 -22.32 -7.61
C GLU A 516 30.82 -21.27 -6.49
N ASP A 517 29.71 -20.70 -6.18
CA ASP A 517 29.55 -19.78 -5.02
C ASP A 517 29.22 -20.51 -3.71
#